data_14a3c903595c69dbf02ce45b0925d7d2
#
_entry.id   14a3c903595c69dbf02ce45b0925d7d2
#
_cell.length_a   1.000
_cell.length_b   1.000
_cell.length_c   1.000
_cell.angle_alpha   90.00
_cell.angle_beta   90.00
_cell.angle_gamma   90.00
#
_symmetry.space_group_name_H-M   'P 1'
#
loop_
_entity.id
_entity.type
_entity.pdbx_description
1 polymer ?
#
loop_
_entity_poly.entity_id
_entity_poly.type
_entity_poly.pdbx_seq_one_letter_code
_entity_poly.pdbx_strand_id
1 'polypeptide(L)'
;MGHFEKSFYHERDDTNILNLLKPRKGKVRAVLDTDTYNEIDDQFALVQMMLSSDRIKVEAIYPAPFSMNDRSDHPGKGMELSYDEILRCLERINISPEGLVHKGVTEYIGAKKESIDAPAVDDLINKANAGSKEDPLYVIAIGAISNVSSALLKAPEIKDKIVVVWLGGNALYWPHSHDYNLKQDVGGTQVLFDCGVPLVMVPCAGVTTHLTSTAVSYTHLTLPTSSWV
;
A
#
# COMPACT_ATOMS: atom_id res chain seq x y z
N MET A 1 16.23 -21.17 13.03
CA MET A 1 16.57 -19.75 13.07
C MET A 1 17.29 -19.47 11.76
N GLY A 2 16.49 -19.11 10.73
CA GLY A 2 17.00 -18.81 9.40
C GLY A 2 17.68 -17.46 9.40
N HIS A 3 18.68 -17.33 8.57
CA HIS A 3 19.53 -16.18 8.35
C HIS A 3 18.77 -14.89 7.95
N PHE A 4 18.06 -14.28 8.88
CA PHE A 4 17.87 -12.84 8.90
C PHE A 4 19.19 -12.24 9.40
N GLU A 5 20.24 -12.42 8.59
CA GLU A 5 21.53 -11.93 8.99
C GLU A 5 21.59 -10.41 8.87
N LYS A 6 21.91 -9.82 9.99
CA LYS A 6 22.68 -8.57 10.23
C LYS A 6 22.57 -7.39 9.24
N SER A 7 22.14 -7.59 7.95
CA SER A 7 22.01 -6.51 6.98
C SER A 7 20.76 -5.64 7.18
N PHE A 8 19.70 -6.17 7.78
CA PHE A 8 18.50 -5.40 8.13
C PHE A 8 18.63 -4.64 9.46
N TYR A 9 19.53 -5.08 10.33
CA TYR A 9 19.80 -4.45 11.64
C TYR A 9 20.94 -3.42 11.58
N HIS A 10 21.27 -2.87 10.42
CA HIS A 10 22.16 -1.73 10.37
C HIS A 10 21.57 -0.59 11.19
N GLU A 11 22.44 0.04 11.97
CA GLU A 11 22.18 1.09 12.95
C GLU A 11 20.92 1.87 12.65
N ARG A 12 19.90 1.65 13.48
CA ARG A 12 18.62 2.32 13.37
C ARG A 12 18.79 3.77 13.79
N ASP A 13 18.69 4.67 12.84
CA ASP A 13 18.64 6.11 13.12
C ASP A 13 17.24 6.53 13.56
N ASP A 14 16.95 6.36 14.86
CA ASP A 14 15.66 6.71 15.45
C ASP A 14 15.32 8.19 15.24
N THR A 15 16.30 9.09 15.18
CA THR A 15 16.08 10.50 14.91
C THR A 15 15.58 10.72 13.50
N ASN A 16 16.18 10.03 12.52
CA ASN A 16 15.72 10.08 11.13
C ASN A 16 14.30 9.51 10.98
N ILE A 17 14.02 8.36 11.60
CA ILE A 17 12.67 7.75 11.59
C ILE A 17 11.63 8.70 12.14
N LEU A 18 11.87 9.30 13.30
CA LEU A 18 10.94 10.26 13.92
C LEU A 18 10.75 11.51 13.05
N ASN A 19 11.78 11.96 12.34
CA ASN A 19 11.65 13.09 11.41
C ASN A 19 10.83 12.73 10.16
N LEU A 20 11.01 11.53 9.62
CA LEU A 20 10.25 11.04 8.47
C LEU A 20 8.77 10.81 8.80
N LEU A 21 8.45 10.39 10.02
CA LEU A 21 7.08 10.18 10.50
C LEU A 21 6.32 11.48 10.82
N LYS A 22 6.99 12.64 10.86
CA LYS A 22 6.30 13.93 11.05
C LYS A 22 5.44 14.25 9.83
N PRO A 23 4.15 14.65 10.03
CA PRO A 23 3.29 15.07 8.94
C PRO A 23 3.92 16.22 8.13
N ARG A 24 3.99 16.03 6.82
CA ARG A 24 4.53 17.03 5.91
C ARG A 24 3.49 18.10 5.57
N LYS A 25 3.94 19.34 5.45
CA LYS A 25 3.12 20.42 4.90
C LYS A 25 3.26 20.47 3.37
N GLY A 26 2.15 20.79 2.70
CA GLY A 26 2.14 20.90 1.23
C GLY A 26 1.89 19.57 0.53
N LYS A 27 2.26 19.52 -0.76
CA LYS A 27 2.04 18.37 -1.62
C LYS A 27 3.13 17.32 -1.40
N VAL A 28 2.72 16.06 -1.21
CA VAL A 28 3.63 14.93 -0.98
C VAL A 28 3.66 14.00 -2.19
N ARG A 29 4.78 13.33 -2.40
CA ARG A 29 4.95 12.24 -3.37
C ARG A 29 4.38 10.96 -2.77
N ALA A 30 3.57 10.22 -3.52
CA ALA A 30 3.03 8.96 -3.03
C ALA A 30 2.84 7.93 -4.14
N VAL A 31 2.86 6.66 -3.75
CA VAL A 31 2.39 5.53 -4.54
C VAL A 31 1.29 4.80 -3.76
N LEU A 32 0.39 4.15 -4.48
CA LEU A 32 -0.69 3.34 -3.92
C LEU A 32 -0.42 1.86 -4.22
N ASP A 33 -0.40 1.02 -3.20
CA ASP A 33 -0.33 -0.44 -3.28
C ASP A 33 -1.66 -1.01 -2.77
N THR A 34 -2.44 -1.68 -3.63
CA THR A 34 -3.87 -1.94 -3.39
C THR A 34 -4.35 -3.23 -4.05
N ASP A 35 -5.17 -4.00 -3.39
CA ASP A 35 -5.86 -5.16 -3.95
C ASP A 35 -7.30 -4.82 -4.40
N THR A 36 -7.40 -3.80 -5.23
CA THR A 36 -8.60 -3.03 -5.65
C THR A 36 -9.81 -3.87 -6.05
N TYR A 37 -9.63 -5.09 -6.55
CA TYR A 37 -10.75 -5.99 -6.87
C TYR A 37 -11.28 -6.75 -5.65
N ASN A 38 -10.49 -6.83 -4.60
CA ASN A 38 -10.83 -7.63 -3.42
C ASN A 38 -12.00 -7.03 -2.64
N GLU A 39 -11.92 -5.74 -2.30
CA GLU A 39 -12.94 -5.02 -1.53
C GLU A 39 -13.25 -3.67 -2.17
N ILE A 40 -14.46 -3.16 -1.95
CA ILE A 40 -14.95 -1.95 -2.63
C ILE A 40 -14.29 -0.67 -2.11
N ASP A 41 -13.83 -0.65 -0.89
CA ASP A 41 -13.19 0.51 -0.26
C ASP A 41 -11.86 0.88 -0.93
N ASP A 42 -11.12 -0.07 -1.47
CA ASP A 42 -9.94 0.16 -2.29
C ASP A 42 -10.23 1.02 -3.53
N GLN A 43 -11.36 0.79 -4.20
CA GLN A 43 -11.79 1.61 -5.35
C GLN A 43 -12.01 3.06 -4.93
N PHE A 44 -12.64 3.27 -3.76
CA PHE A 44 -12.84 4.62 -3.22
C PHE A 44 -11.51 5.26 -2.82
N ALA A 45 -10.62 4.52 -2.17
CA ALA A 45 -9.30 5.01 -1.78
C ALA A 45 -8.48 5.44 -3.01
N LEU A 46 -8.47 4.62 -4.08
CA LEU A 46 -7.82 4.95 -5.34
C LEU A 46 -8.37 6.25 -5.93
N VAL A 47 -9.68 6.34 -6.11
CA VAL A 47 -10.32 7.52 -6.70
C VAL A 47 -10.09 8.76 -5.84
N GLN A 48 -10.24 8.66 -4.51
CA GLN A 48 -9.99 9.76 -3.60
C GLN A 48 -8.54 10.26 -3.69
N MET A 49 -7.58 9.34 -3.74
CA MET A 49 -6.16 9.68 -3.84
C MET A 49 -5.85 10.40 -5.16
N MET A 50 -6.40 9.91 -6.29
CA MET A 50 -6.23 10.52 -7.61
C MET A 50 -6.87 11.92 -7.69
N LEU A 51 -8.02 12.13 -7.06
CA LEU A 51 -8.70 13.42 -7.02
C LEU A 51 -8.11 14.41 -6.01
N SER A 52 -7.23 13.97 -5.11
CA SER A 52 -6.54 14.82 -4.12
C SER A 52 -5.23 15.41 -4.65
N SER A 53 -5.20 15.78 -5.93
CA SER A 53 -3.98 16.21 -6.62
C SER A 53 -3.37 17.53 -6.12
N ASP A 54 -4.10 18.29 -5.32
CA ASP A 54 -3.61 19.47 -4.59
C ASP A 54 -2.69 19.10 -3.40
N ARG A 55 -2.88 17.93 -2.83
CA ARG A 55 -2.16 17.44 -1.64
C ARG A 55 -1.23 16.28 -1.94
N ILE A 56 -1.55 15.43 -2.91
CA ILE A 56 -0.84 14.20 -3.21
C ILE A 56 -0.45 14.19 -4.69
N LYS A 57 0.83 13.95 -4.97
CA LYS A 57 1.31 13.58 -6.29
C LYS A 57 1.39 12.06 -6.35
N VAL A 58 0.36 11.42 -6.92
CA VAL A 58 0.38 9.98 -7.16
C VAL A 58 1.36 9.69 -8.28
N GLU A 59 2.43 8.96 -7.97
CA GLU A 59 3.50 8.65 -8.93
C GLU A 59 3.37 7.25 -9.52
N ALA A 60 2.70 6.33 -8.81
CA ALA A 60 2.36 5.01 -9.34
C ALA A 60 1.23 4.34 -8.54
N ILE A 61 0.65 3.31 -9.13
CA ILE A 61 -0.33 2.41 -8.52
C ILE A 61 0.13 0.98 -8.80
N TYR A 62 0.18 0.17 -7.73
CA TYR A 62 0.63 -1.22 -7.77
C TYR A 62 -0.51 -2.13 -7.35
N PRO A 63 -0.95 -3.07 -8.20
CA PRO A 63 -1.90 -4.10 -7.79
C PRO A 63 -1.22 -5.06 -6.81
N ALA A 64 -1.76 -5.15 -5.60
CA ALA A 64 -1.34 -6.11 -4.60
C ALA A 64 -1.94 -7.50 -4.89
N PRO A 65 -1.22 -8.59 -4.59
CA PRO A 65 -1.79 -9.93 -4.66
C PRO A 65 -2.84 -10.12 -3.57
N PHE A 66 -3.91 -10.87 -3.87
CA PHE A 66 -4.86 -11.35 -2.87
C PHE A 66 -5.37 -12.75 -3.21
N SER A 67 -5.77 -13.50 -2.21
CA SER A 67 -6.35 -14.84 -2.35
C SER A 67 -7.13 -15.27 -1.09
N MET A 68 -7.45 -16.54 -0.96
CA MET A 68 -8.14 -17.13 0.20
C MET A 68 -9.59 -16.66 0.36
N ASN A 69 -10.25 -16.33 -0.74
CA ASN A 69 -11.68 -16.02 -0.78
C ASN A 69 -12.32 -16.50 -2.07
N ASP A 70 -13.62 -16.26 -2.24
CA ASP A 70 -14.39 -16.73 -3.40
C ASP A 70 -14.00 -16.04 -4.71
N ARG A 71 -13.26 -14.93 -4.66
CA ARG A 71 -12.83 -14.17 -5.85
C ARG A 71 -11.52 -14.69 -6.41
N SER A 72 -10.61 -15.11 -5.54
CA SER A 72 -9.31 -15.63 -5.95
C SER A 72 -8.80 -16.74 -5.02
N ASP A 73 -8.39 -17.83 -5.61
CA ASP A 73 -7.73 -18.99 -4.99
C ASP A 73 -6.21 -18.90 -5.03
N HIS A 74 -5.65 -17.94 -5.81
CA HIS A 74 -4.21 -17.80 -6.02
C HIS A 74 -3.80 -16.31 -6.00
N PRO A 75 -2.68 -15.93 -5.33
CA PRO A 75 -2.26 -14.53 -5.22
C PRO A 75 -2.04 -13.84 -6.58
N GLY A 76 -1.44 -14.54 -7.55
CA GLY A 76 -1.22 -14.02 -8.90
C GLY A 76 -2.51 -13.71 -9.66
N LYS A 77 -3.55 -14.54 -9.48
CA LYS A 77 -4.88 -14.26 -10.03
C LYS A 77 -5.49 -13.04 -9.37
N GLY A 78 -5.35 -12.90 -8.05
CA GLY A 78 -5.80 -11.72 -7.32
C GLY A 78 -5.11 -10.46 -7.80
N MET A 79 -3.80 -10.51 -8.03
CA MET A 79 -3.03 -9.39 -8.59
C MET A 79 -3.55 -8.97 -9.98
N GLU A 80 -3.79 -9.93 -10.88
CA GLU A 80 -4.32 -9.61 -12.22
C GLU A 80 -5.73 -9.01 -12.15
N LEU A 81 -6.61 -9.54 -11.30
CA LEU A 81 -7.94 -8.97 -11.09
C LEU A 81 -7.86 -7.53 -10.54
N SER A 82 -6.96 -7.26 -9.61
CA SER A 82 -6.72 -5.91 -9.09
C SER A 82 -6.14 -4.99 -10.16
N TYR A 83 -5.24 -5.48 -11.01
CA TYR A 83 -4.71 -4.73 -12.13
C TYR A 83 -5.83 -4.26 -13.07
N ASP A 84 -6.68 -5.17 -13.52
CA ASP A 84 -7.80 -4.86 -14.42
C ASP A 84 -8.80 -3.89 -13.77
N GLU A 85 -9.06 -4.05 -12.47
CA GLU A 85 -9.95 -3.14 -11.73
C GLU A 85 -9.36 -1.74 -11.58
N ILE A 86 -8.07 -1.60 -11.33
CA ILE A 86 -7.37 -0.31 -11.32
C ILE A 86 -7.56 0.39 -12.67
N LEU A 87 -7.34 -0.32 -13.78
CA LEU A 87 -7.52 0.23 -15.12
C LEU A 87 -8.97 0.73 -15.32
N ARG A 88 -9.96 -0.07 -14.88
CA ARG A 88 -11.39 0.28 -14.97
C ARG A 88 -11.72 1.53 -14.13
N CYS A 89 -11.17 1.66 -12.94
CA CYS A 89 -11.36 2.84 -12.10
C CYS A 89 -10.75 4.10 -12.73
N LEU A 90 -9.53 4.00 -13.26
CA LEU A 90 -8.84 5.11 -13.92
C LEU A 90 -9.58 5.57 -15.18
N GLU A 91 -10.09 4.64 -16.00
CA GLU A 91 -10.91 4.96 -17.16
C GLU A 91 -12.13 5.80 -16.79
N ARG A 92 -12.83 5.45 -15.69
CA ARG A 92 -14.03 6.17 -15.23
C ARG A 92 -13.76 7.61 -14.79
N ILE A 93 -12.55 7.90 -14.40
CA ILE A 93 -12.11 9.27 -14.02
C ILE A 93 -11.26 9.93 -15.11
N ASN A 94 -11.20 9.36 -16.32
CA ASN A 94 -10.46 9.85 -17.49
C ASN A 94 -8.97 10.07 -17.23
N ILE A 95 -8.31 9.14 -16.53
CA ILE A 95 -6.88 9.16 -16.27
C ILE A 95 -6.20 8.03 -17.04
N SER A 96 -5.12 8.34 -17.79
CA SER A 96 -4.32 7.33 -18.48
C SER A 96 -3.55 6.45 -17.48
N PRO A 97 -3.57 5.13 -17.62
CA PRO A 97 -2.76 4.22 -16.82
C PRO A 97 -1.29 4.16 -17.27
N GLU A 98 -0.95 4.70 -18.44
CA GLU A 98 0.38 4.61 -19.03
C GLU A 98 1.44 5.26 -18.14
N GLY A 99 2.48 4.51 -17.78
CA GLY A 99 3.54 4.96 -16.86
C GLY A 99 3.09 5.16 -15.41
N LEU A 100 1.81 4.88 -15.10
CA LEU A 100 1.22 5.02 -13.77
C LEU A 100 0.97 3.66 -13.08
N VAL A 101 0.55 2.63 -13.84
CA VAL A 101 0.18 1.33 -13.27
C VAL A 101 1.21 0.28 -13.65
N HIS A 102 1.79 -0.39 -12.65
CA HIS A 102 2.81 -1.42 -12.83
C HIS A 102 2.38 -2.71 -12.15
N LYS A 103 2.40 -3.84 -12.88
CA LYS A 103 2.00 -5.14 -12.34
C LYS A 103 2.83 -5.54 -11.12
N GLY A 104 2.15 -6.01 -10.08
CA GLY A 104 2.74 -6.46 -8.83
C GLY A 104 3.27 -7.88 -8.86
N VAL A 105 3.73 -8.33 -7.69
CA VAL A 105 4.16 -9.71 -7.47
C VAL A 105 2.97 -10.68 -7.58
N THR A 106 3.24 -11.90 -8.01
CA THR A 106 2.23 -12.95 -8.24
C THR A 106 2.18 -13.98 -7.12
N GLU A 107 3.06 -13.85 -6.14
CA GLU A 107 3.20 -14.75 -4.99
C GLU A 107 3.35 -13.93 -3.70
N TYR A 108 3.13 -14.58 -2.56
CA TYR A 108 3.46 -14.00 -1.25
C TYR A 108 4.92 -14.26 -0.90
N ILE A 109 5.51 -13.35 -0.13
CA ILE A 109 6.87 -13.51 0.44
C ILE A 109 6.99 -14.82 1.25
N GLY A 110 5.97 -15.08 2.06
CA GLY A 110 5.87 -16.31 2.84
C GLY A 110 7.07 -16.54 3.78
N ALA A 111 7.29 -17.79 4.15
CA ALA A 111 8.32 -18.15 5.12
C ALA A 111 9.77 -17.98 4.61
N LYS A 112 9.98 -17.97 3.30
CA LYS A 112 11.32 -17.83 2.70
C LYS A 112 11.90 -16.44 2.91
N LYS A 113 11.03 -15.43 2.90
CA LYS A 113 11.42 -14.02 3.03
C LYS A 113 12.45 -13.60 1.98
N GLU A 114 12.22 -14.02 0.74
CA GLU A 114 13.02 -13.65 -0.42
C GLU A 114 12.25 -12.64 -1.26
N SER A 115 12.95 -11.71 -1.91
CA SER A 115 12.34 -10.77 -2.84
C SER A 115 11.77 -11.48 -4.05
N ILE A 116 10.62 -11.00 -4.51
CA ILE A 116 9.96 -11.47 -5.73
C ILE A 116 10.07 -10.35 -6.77
N ASP A 117 10.58 -10.69 -7.95
CA ASP A 117 10.71 -9.74 -9.04
C ASP A 117 9.35 -9.40 -9.66
N ALA A 118 9.09 -8.10 -9.82
CA ALA A 118 7.91 -7.59 -10.52
C ALA A 118 8.14 -6.15 -10.97
N PRO A 119 7.42 -5.68 -12.03
CA PRO A 119 7.51 -4.28 -12.48
C PRO A 119 7.22 -3.27 -11.37
N ALA A 120 6.25 -3.54 -10.48
CA ALA A 120 5.92 -2.69 -9.34
C ALA A 120 7.08 -2.58 -8.34
N VAL A 121 7.81 -3.67 -8.12
CA VAL A 121 8.96 -3.72 -7.20
C VAL A 121 10.10 -2.83 -7.72
N ASP A 122 10.43 -2.97 -9.00
CA ASP A 122 11.48 -2.17 -9.62
C ASP A 122 11.11 -0.69 -9.70
N ASP A 123 9.86 -0.38 -10.04
CA ASP A 123 9.36 0.98 -10.11
C ASP A 123 9.36 1.65 -8.72
N LEU A 124 8.92 0.94 -7.67
CA LEU A 124 8.97 1.43 -6.29
C LEU A 124 10.39 1.78 -5.86
N ILE A 125 11.37 0.90 -6.14
CA ILE A 125 12.79 1.14 -5.85
C ILE A 125 13.28 2.39 -6.59
N ASN A 126 12.97 2.52 -7.87
CA ASN A 126 13.38 3.65 -8.70
C ASN A 126 12.78 4.97 -8.17
N LYS A 127 11.49 5.00 -7.84
CA LYS A 127 10.81 6.18 -7.29
C LYS A 127 11.31 6.56 -5.90
N ALA A 128 11.59 5.57 -5.05
CA ALA A 128 12.23 5.80 -3.74
C ALA A 128 13.63 6.43 -3.91
N ASN A 129 14.42 5.92 -4.86
CA ASN A 129 15.75 6.44 -5.14
C ASN A 129 15.76 7.83 -5.82
N ALA A 130 14.68 8.22 -6.48
CA ALA A 130 14.49 9.56 -7.01
C ALA A 130 14.15 10.60 -5.92
N GLY A 131 13.83 10.17 -4.69
CA GLY A 131 13.59 11.00 -3.52
C GLY A 131 14.79 11.10 -2.59
N SER A 132 14.55 11.73 -1.45
CA SER A 132 15.54 11.89 -0.37
C SER A 132 14.87 11.80 1.00
N LYS A 133 15.67 11.88 2.07
CA LYS A 133 15.14 11.98 3.45
C LYS A 133 14.29 13.24 3.67
N GLU A 134 14.59 14.31 2.94
CA GLU A 134 13.87 15.60 2.98
C GLU A 134 12.60 15.58 2.11
N ASP A 135 12.57 14.74 1.06
CA ASP A 135 11.42 14.53 0.18
C ASP A 135 11.13 13.03 0.00
N PRO A 136 10.67 12.36 1.07
CA PRO A 136 10.42 10.92 1.04
C PRO A 136 9.22 10.58 0.16
N LEU A 137 9.24 9.37 -0.38
CA LEU A 137 8.09 8.77 -1.04
C LEU A 137 7.17 8.13 0.02
N TYR A 138 5.90 8.53 0.03
CA TYR A 138 4.89 7.84 0.84
C TYR A 138 4.37 6.62 0.09
N VAL A 139 4.49 5.46 0.69
CA VAL A 139 3.95 4.21 0.17
C VAL A 139 2.67 3.90 0.93
N ILE A 140 1.54 4.20 0.29
CA ILE A 140 0.21 3.92 0.86
C ILE A 140 -0.16 2.50 0.45
N ALA A 141 -0.10 1.58 1.39
CA ALA A 141 -0.40 0.17 1.15
C ALA A 141 -1.70 -0.21 1.89
N ILE A 142 -2.67 -0.73 1.14
CA ILE A 142 -4.00 -1.08 1.66
C ILE A 142 -4.40 -2.53 1.35
N GLY A 143 -3.48 -3.32 0.81
CA GLY A 143 -3.58 -4.76 0.59
C GLY A 143 -2.49 -5.56 1.32
N ALA A 144 -2.24 -6.80 0.87
CA ALA A 144 -1.11 -7.60 1.31
C ALA A 144 0.20 -6.91 0.95
N ILE A 145 1.15 -6.85 1.89
CA ILE A 145 2.35 -5.99 1.80
C ILE A 145 3.47 -6.55 0.88
N SER A 146 3.19 -7.55 0.07
CA SER A 146 4.17 -8.33 -0.67
C SER A 146 5.03 -7.51 -1.65
N ASN A 147 4.44 -6.55 -2.38
CA ASN A 147 5.18 -5.66 -3.29
C ASN A 147 6.20 -4.81 -2.52
N VAL A 148 5.77 -4.19 -1.45
CA VAL A 148 6.60 -3.30 -0.61
C VAL A 148 7.71 -4.08 0.07
N SER A 149 7.37 -5.25 0.63
CA SER A 149 8.36 -6.12 1.29
C SER A 149 9.37 -6.69 0.30
N SER A 150 8.96 -7.01 -0.94
CA SER A 150 9.89 -7.39 -2.01
C SER A 150 10.87 -6.26 -2.35
N ALA A 151 10.39 -5.03 -2.44
CA ALA A 151 11.25 -3.88 -2.70
C ALA A 151 12.25 -3.63 -1.56
N LEU A 152 11.82 -3.75 -0.30
CA LEU A 152 12.68 -3.60 0.88
C LEU A 152 13.72 -4.74 0.99
N LEU A 153 13.37 -5.96 0.58
CA LEU A 153 14.31 -7.09 0.52
C LEU A 153 15.34 -6.90 -0.60
N LYS A 154 14.91 -6.41 -1.77
CA LYS A 154 15.76 -6.22 -2.95
C LYS A 154 16.71 -5.03 -2.82
N ALA A 155 16.24 -3.94 -2.21
CA ALA A 155 16.97 -2.68 -2.05
C ALA A 155 16.77 -2.11 -0.63
N PRO A 156 17.43 -2.67 0.40
CA PRO A 156 17.22 -2.28 1.80
C PRO A 156 17.48 -0.80 2.09
N GLU A 157 18.30 -0.14 1.28
CA GLU A 157 18.66 1.28 1.42
C GLU A 157 17.49 2.23 1.16
N ILE A 158 16.43 1.77 0.48
CA ILE A 158 15.25 2.63 0.25
C ILE A 158 14.48 2.93 1.54
N LYS A 159 14.66 2.14 2.60
CA LYS A 159 14.01 2.38 3.89
C LYS A 159 14.21 3.79 4.45
N ASP A 160 15.35 4.40 4.12
CA ASP A 160 15.68 5.76 4.57
C ASP A 160 15.05 6.88 3.72
N LYS A 161 14.36 6.52 2.63
CA LYS A 161 13.81 7.43 1.63
C LYS A 161 12.29 7.28 1.46
N ILE A 162 11.68 6.34 2.16
CA ILE A 162 10.24 6.10 2.10
C ILE A 162 9.60 6.18 3.48
N VAL A 163 8.28 6.42 3.49
CA VAL A 163 7.42 6.25 4.65
C VAL A 163 6.31 5.31 4.24
N VAL A 164 6.19 4.18 4.89
CA VAL A 164 5.10 3.22 4.63
C VAL A 164 3.91 3.55 5.52
N VAL A 165 2.75 3.75 4.91
CA VAL A 165 1.46 3.88 5.61
C VAL A 165 0.65 2.65 5.24
N TRP A 166 0.47 1.72 6.16
CA TRP A 166 -0.10 0.41 5.86
C TRP A 166 -1.38 0.14 6.65
N LEU A 167 -2.45 -0.15 5.90
CA LEU A 167 -3.67 -0.73 6.44
C LEU A 167 -3.45 -2.23 6.65
N GLY A 168 -3.19 -2.63 7.88
CA GLY A 168 -2.97 -4.04 8.20
C GLY A 168 -2.85 -4.29 9.70
N GLY A 169 -3.16 -5.50 10.09
CA GLY A 169 -3.23 -5.89 11.49
C GLY A 169 -4.40 -5.28 12.23
N ASN A 170 -4.43 -5.48 13.53
CA ASN A 170 -5.44 -4.93 14.44
C ASN A 170 -4.76 -4.06 15.50
N ALA A 171 -5.54 -3.21 16.17
CA ALA A 171 -5.04 -2.40 17.28
C ALA A 171 -4.39 -3.30 18.35
N LEU A 172 -3.30 -2.81 18.98
CA LEU A 172 -2.51 -3.63 19.92
C LEU A 172 -3.30 -4.15 21.13
N TYR A 173 -4.42 -3.52 21.47
CA TYR A 173 -5.34 -3.98 22.52
C TYR A 173 -6.39 -4.99 22.03
N TRP A 174 -6.46 -5.24 20.70
CA TRP A 174 -7.40 -6.19 20.13
C TRP A 174 -6.98 -7.62 20.46
N PRO A 175 -7.93 -8.57 20.75
CA PRO A 175 -7.59 -9.89 21.27
C PRO A 175 -6.86 -10.81 20.31
N HIS A 176 -6.75 -10.44 19.02
CA HIS A 176 -6.04 -11.21 17.99
C HIS A 176 -5.56 -10.31 16.84
N SER A 177 -4.58 -10.80 16.08
CA SER A 177 -4.00 -10.13 14.92
C SER A 177 -4.58 -10.60 13.58
N HIS A 178 -5.73 -11.28 13.57
CA HIS A 178 -6.34 -11.85 12.37
C HIS A 178 -7.01 -10.76 11.52
N ASP A 179 -6.20 -9.92 10.91
CA ASP A 179 -6.55 -9.00 9.87
C ASP A 179 -6.31 -9.65 8.50
N TYR A 180 -7.09 -9.28 7.50
CA TYR A 180 -7.03 -9.92 6.18
C TYR A 180 -5.71 -9.66 5.47
N ASN A 181 -5.26 -8.39 5.41
CA ASN A 181 -4.02 -8.01 4.73
C ASN A 181 -2.78 -8.64 5.38
N LEU A 182 -2.72 -8.63 6.71
CA LEU A 182 -1.64 -9.27 7.47
C LEU A 182 -1.63 -10.78 7.26
N LYS A 183 -2.81 -11.41 7.30
CA LYS A 183 -2.94 -12.87 7.21
C LYS A 183 -2.50 -13.42 5.86
N GLN A 184 -2.68 -12.67 4.79
CA GLN A 184 -2.32 -13.12 3.46
C GLN A 184 -0.80 -13.30 3.29
N ASP A 185 0.00 -12.37 3.80
CA ASP A 185 1.46 -12.47 3.73
C ASP A 185 2.12 -12.15 5.07
N VAL A 186 2.10 -13.13 5.98
CA VAL A 186 2.74 -13.02 7.28
C VAL A 186 4.26 -12.83 7.14
N GLY A 187 4.89 -13.46 6.14
CA GLY A 187 6.33 -13.31 5.87
C GLY A 187 6.68 -11.89 5.45
N GLY A 188 5.92 -11.33 4.50
CA GLY A 188 6.07 -9.93 4.08
C GLY A 188 5.80 -8.96 5.24
N THR A 189 4.78 -9.22 6.06
CA THR A 189 4.50 -8.42 7.26
C THR A 189 5.69 -8.43 8.24
N GLN A 190 6.30 -9.58 8.48
CA GLN A 190 7.48 -9.68 9.34
C GLN A 190 8.66 -8.89 8.76
N VAL A 191 8.88 -8.94 7.44
CA VAL A 191 9.91 -8.11 6.78
C VAL A 191 9.64 -6.63 7.04
N LEU A 192 8.40 -6.17 6.84
CA LEU A 192 8.02 -4.77 7.06
C LEU A 192 8.31 -4.30 8.49
N PHE A 193 7.93 -5.10 9.49
CA PHE A 193 8.16 -4.74 10.90
C PHE A 193 9.62 -4.80 11.33
N ASP A 194 10.41 -5.70 10.73
CA ASP A 194 11.79 -5.96 11.15
C ASP A 194 12.82 -5.10 10.41
N CYS A 195 12.51 -4.55 9.22
CA CYS A 195 13.49 -3.86 8.38
C CYS A 195 13.86 -2.44 8.85
N GLY A 196 13.10 -1.86 9.79
CA GLY A 196 13.37 -0.53 10.33
C GLY A 196 12.92 0.62 9.41
N VAL A 197 12.05 0.38 8.44
CA VAL A 197 11.43 1.43 7.63
C VAL A 197 10.48 2.28 8.50
N PRO A 198 10.42 3.61 8.31
CA PRO A 198 9.39 4.44 8.94
C PRO A 198 7.99 3.93 8.58
N LEU A 199 7.25 3.45 9.59
CA LEU A 199 5.95 2.80 9.43
C LEU A 199 4.87 3.52 10.22
N VAL A 200 3.79 3.87 9.53
CA VAL A 200 2.51 4.26 10.10
C VAL A 200 1.55 3.09 9.91
N MET A 201 1.36 2.31 10.95
CA MET A 201 0.37 1.23 10.93
C MET A 201 -1.03 1.82 11.14
N VAL A 202 -1.97 1.47 10.26
CA VAL A 202 -3.39 1.82 10.37
C VAL A 202 -4.16 0.51 10.61
N PRO A 203 -4.46 0.16 11.88
CA PRO A 203 -5.11 -1.11 12.20
C PRO A 203 -6.53 -1.21 11.66
N CYS A 204 -6.92 -2.38 11.18
CA CYS A 204 -8.28 -2.67 10.76
C CYS A 204 -9.25 -2.59 11.96
N ALA A 205 -9.24 -3.58 12.85
CA ALA A 205 -10.05 -3.53 14.05
C ALA A 205 -9.49 -2.52 15.07
N GLY A 206 -10.36 -1.65 15.54
CA GLY A 206 -10.05 -0.63 16.54
C GLY A 206 -9.63 0.74 15.98
N VAL A 207 -9.39 0.85 14.66
CA VAL A 207 -9.12 2.13 13.98
C VAL A 207 -10.03 2.30 12.77
N THR A 208 -9.83 1.55 11.68
CA THR A 208 -10.61 1.76 10.44
C THR A 208 -12.06 1.33 10.58
N THR A 209 -12.39 0.46 11.53
CA THR A 209 -13.78 0.12 11.87
C THR A 209 -14.63 1.32 12.31
N HIS A 210 -14.02 2.47 12.63
CA HIS A 210 -14.73 3.72 12.92
C HIS A 210 -15.02 4.56 11.67
N LEU A 211 -14.35 4.28 10.55
CA LEU A 211 -14.59 4.93 9.25
C LEU A 211 -15.67 4.16 8.51
N THR A 212 -16.91 4.41 8.85
CA THR A 212 -18.06 3.73 8.25
C THR A 212 -18.84 4.66 7.33
N SER A 213 -19.44 4.08 6.30
CA SER A 213 -20.40 4.75 5.42
C SER A 213 -21.54 3.81 5.08
N THR A 214 -22.57 4.34 4.42
CA THR A 214 -23.76 3.59 4.02
C THR A 214 -24.04 3.75 2.54
N ALA A 215 -24.73 2.79 1.94
CA ALA A 215 -25.21 2.90 0.55
C ALA A 215 -26.04 4.17 0.33
N VAL A 216 -26.83 4.60 1.33
CA VAL A 216 -27.62 5.83 1.27
C VAL A 216 -26.71 7.05 1.15
N SER A 217 -25.62 7.12 1.93
CA SER A 217 -24.68 8.25 1.86
C SER A 217 -24.07 8.37 0.47
N TYR A 218 -23.67 7.26 -0.16
CA TYR A 218 -23.12 7.25 -1.52
C TYR A 218 -24.17 7.61 -2.57
N THR A 219 -25.41 7.14 -2.44
CA THR A 219 -26.51 7.47 -3.35
C THR A 219 -26.78 8.98 -3.35
N HIS A 220 -26.77 9.62 -2.21
CA HIS A 220 -26.95 11.06 -2.11
C HIS A 220 -25.79 11.88 -2.67
N LEU A 221 -24.55 11.37 -2.61
CA LEU A 221 -23.39 12.02 -3.23
C LEU A 221 -23.43 11.95 -4.77
N THR A 222 -24.09 10.95 -5.34
CA THR A 222 -24.19 10.75 -6.79
C THR A 222 -25.41 11.42 -7.43
N LEU A 223 -26.35 11.89 -6.65
CA LEU A 223 -27.48 12.68 -7.19
C LEU A 223 -26.95 14.05 -7.63
N PRO A 224 -27.19 14.44 -8.90
CA PRO A 224 -26.77 15.75 -9.38
C PRO A 224 -27.50 16.85 -8.58
N THR A 225 -26.73 17.65 -7.86
CA THR A 225 -27.22 18.87 -7.18
C THR A 225 -27.50 20.01 -8.15
N SER A 226 -27.66 19.73 -9.43
CA SER A 226 -27.85 20.70 -10.51
C SER A 226 -29.25 21.30 -10.59
N SER A 227 -30.05 21.27 -9.52
CA SER A 227 -31.38 21.88 -9.50
C SER A 227 -31.53 22.97 -8.43
N TRP A 228 -30.47 23.65 -8.06
CA TRP A 228 -30.51 24.86 -7.25
C TRP A 228 -29.97 26.04 -8.04
N VAL A 229 -30.81 26.54 -8.95
CA VAL A 229 -30.75 27.90 -9.47
C VAL A 229 -32.07 28.57 -9.11
#